data_ef49abf9c8c5df4bcdb524b579488025
#
_entry.id   ef49abf9c8c5df4bcdb524b579488025
#
_cell.length_a   1.000
_cell.length_b   1.000
_cell.length_c   1.000
_cell.angle_alpha   90.00
_cell.angle_beta   90.00
_cell.angle_gamma   90.00
#
_symmetry.space_group_name_H-M   'P 1'
#
loop_
_entity.id
_entity.type
_entity.pdbx_description
1 polymer ?
#
loop_
_entity_poly.entity_id
_entity_poly.type
_entity_poly.pdbx_seq_one_letter_code
_entity_poly.pdbx_strand_id
1 'polypeptide(L)'
;MKNKIFLTFFFIFFLSLFQNESKAYSSDPKQFISEIVEEAKKILVATNSKEIKEKKLGEMAMKIADIKGIGFYTLGKYRKNLNEEQLKEYSVLFEKYFLKSFTSRLSDYSDPKIDVLTAEVVNPKYTIVKSLLIATEKKPEVKIDWRVYTKDPENPLIR
;
A
#
# COMPACT_ATOMS: atom_id res chain seq x y z
N MET A 1 -48.07 13.11 20.05
CA MET A 1 -47.57 12.38 18.87
C MET A 1 -46.51 13.15 18.05
N LYS A 2 -46.50 14.50 18.05
CA LYS A 2 -45.53 15.31 17.25
C LYS A 2 -44.06 15.19 17.69
N ASN A 3 -43.76 14.95 18.98
CA ASN A 3 -42.37 14.89 19.48
C ASN A 3 -41.63 13.57 19.16
N LYS A 4 -42.36 12.48 18.94
CA LYS A 4 -41.75 11.19 18.58
C LYS A 4 -41.23 11.16 17.13
N ILE A 5 -41.93 11.82 16.20
CA ILE A 5 -41.52 11.91 14.79
C ILE A 5 -40.29 12.78 14.63
N PHE A 6 -40.15 13.86 15.41
CA PHE A 6 -38.97 14.74 15.37
C PHE A 6 -37.72 14.03 15.89
N LEU A 7 -37.86 13.23 16.93
CA LEU A 7 -36.73 12.46 17.51
C LEU A 7 -36.24 11.37 16.53
N THR A 8 -37.18 10.71 15.83
CA THR A 8 -36.84 9.69 14.83
C THR A 8 -36.10 10.28 13.61
N PHE A 9 -36.52 11.48 13.17
CA PHE A 9 -35.89 12.17 12.04
C PHE A 9 -34.46 12.67 12.41
N PHE A 10 -34.27 13.12 13.64
CA PHE A 10 -32.94 13.54 14.14
C PHE A 10 -31.98 12.36 14.26
N PHE A 11 -32.47 11.19 14.66
CA PHE A 11 -31.64 9.98 14.77
C PHE A 11 -31.20 9.43 13.41
N ILE A 12 -32.06 9.49 12.39
CA ILE A 12 -31.73 9.08 11.01
C ILE A 12 -30.72 10.05 10.39
N PHE A 13 -30.82 11.36 10.65
CA PHE A 13 -29.87 12.36 10.17
C PHE A 13 -28.48 12.18 10.80
N PHE A 14 -28.42 11.75 12.06
CA PHE A 14 -27.13 11.54 12.76
C PHE A 14 -26.40 10.27 12.29
N LEU A 15 -27.12 9.24 11.83
CA LEU A 15 -26.50 8.02 11.26
C LEU A 15 -25.78 8.27 9.91
N SER A 16 -26.21 9.27 9.16
CA SER A 16 -25.61 9.60 7.85
C SER A 16 -24.25 10.32 7.94
N LEU A 17 -23.83 10.77 9.14
CA LEU A 17 -22.58 11.49 9.34
C LEU A 17 -21.36 10.57 9.58
N PHE A 18 -21.56 9.25 9.69
CA PHE A 18 -20.49 8.28 9.93
C PHE A 18 -20.14 7.42 8.71
N GLN A 19 -20.44 7.87 7.51
CA GLN A 19 -19.86 7.25 6.32
C GLN A 19 -18.37 7.61 6.26
N ASN A 20 -17.54 6.82 6.91
CA ASN A 20 -16.13 6.75 6.57
C ASN A 20 -16.05 6.17 5.16
N GLU A 21 -16.03 7.03 4.16
CA GLU A 21 -15.71 6.63 2.80
C GLU A 21 -14.28 6.06 2.83
N SER A 22 -14.19 4.73 2.83
CA SER A 22 -12.93 4.06 2.51
C SER A 22 -12.60 4.43 1.06
N LYS A 23 -11.76 5.45 0.88
CA LYS A 23 -11.32 5.85 -0.46
C LYS A 23 -10.62 4.67 -1.10
N ALA A 24 -11.26 4.05 -2.09
CA ALA A 24 -10.64 3.05 -2.92
C ALA A 24 -9.56 3.72 -3.79
N TYR A 25 -8.45 3.04 -3.99
CA TYR A 25 -7.42 3.49 -4.94
C TYR A 25 -7.92 3.39 -6.38
N SER A 26 -7.30 4.17 -7.28
CA SER A 26 -7.62 4.16 -8.71
C SER A 26 -7.37 2.78 -9.35
N SER A 27 -8.25 2.40 -10.29
CA SER A 27 -8.06 1.22 -11.14
C SER A 27 -6.98 1.42 -12.22
N ASP A 28 -6.63 2.65 -12.56
CA ASP A 28 -5.48 2.96 -13.45
C ASP A 28 -4.16 2.71 -12.70
N PRO A 29 -3.27 1.85 -13.23
CA PRO A 29 -2.04 1.48 -12.51
C PRO A 29 -1.10 2.65 -12.22
N LYS A 30 -1.00 3.62 -13.12
CA LYS A 30 -0.14 4.79 -12.91
C LYS A 30 -0.72 5.70 -11.83
N GLN A 31 -2.03 5.94 -11.90
CA GLN A 31 -2.75 6.72 -10.91
C GLN A 31 -2.71 6.04 -9.53
N PHE A 32 -2.88 4.71 -9.49
CA PHE A 32 -2.75 3.90 -8.28
C PHE A 32 -1.40 4.12 -7.59
N ILE A 33 -0.29 4.03 -8.33
CA ILE A 33 1.04 4.29 -7.76
C ILE A 33 1.21 5.76 -7.35
N SER A 34 0.66 6.70 -8.12
CA SER A 34 0.70 8.12 -7.74
C SER A 34 -0.01 8.38 -6.41
N GLU A 35 -1.18 7.79 -6.21
CA GLU A 35 -1.94 7.91 -4.95
C GLU A 35 -1.20 7.30 -3.76
N ILE A 36 -0.56 6.14 -3.95
CA ILE A 36 0.28 5.49 -2.94
C ILE A 36 1.47 6.37 -2.55
N VAL A 37 2.16 6.93 -3.55
CA VAL A 37 3.30 7.83 -3.34
C VAL A 37 2.90 9.06 -2.54
N GLU A 38 1.77 9.68 -2.88
CA GLU A 38 1.25 10.84 -2.16
C GLU A 38 0.81 10.50 -0.72
N GLU A 39 0.19 9.32 -0.51
CA GLU A 39 -0.18 8.87 0.83
C GLU A 39 1.07 8.60 1.69
N ALA A 40 2.06 7.89 1.15
CA ALA A 40 3.32 7.64 1.82
C ALA A 40 4.03 8.95 2.18
N LYS A 41 4.07 9.92 1.26
CA LYS A 41 4.64 11.25 1.51
C LYS A 41 3.94 11.97 2.65
N LYS A 42 2.60 11.99 2.68
CA LYS A 42 1.82 12.59 3.78
C LYS A 42 2.17 11.97 5.14
N ILE A 43 2.36 10.65 5.20
CA ILE A 43 2.76 9.96 6.42
C ILE A 43 4.17 10.41 6.84
N LEU A 44 5.11 10.51 5.88
CA LEU A 44 6.51 10.80 6.15
C LEU A 44 6.77 12.26 6.58
N VAL A 45 6.05 13.22 5.99
CA VAL A 45 6.22 14.64 6.35
C VAL A 45 5.45 15.04 7.62
N ALA A 46 4.51 14.22 8.08
CA ALA A 46 3.74 14.51 9.29
C ALA A 46 4.65 14.60 10.54
N THR A 47 4.28 15.47 11.47
CA THR A 47 5.00 15.67 12.75
C THR A 47 4.68 14.54 13.74
N ASN A 48 4.92 13.29 13.34
CA ASN A 48 4.70 12.12 14.18
C ASN A 48 6.04 11.48 14.56
N SER A 49 6.05 10.68 15.66
CA SER A 49 7.21 9.87 15.99
C SER A 49 7.51 8.83 14.90
N LYS A 50 8.75 8.33 14.86
CA LYS A 50 9.17 7.31 13.90
C LYS A 50 8.27 6.07 13.97
N GLU A 51 7.93 5.63 15.17
CA GLU A 51 7.10 4.44 15.43
C GLU A 51 5.69 4.62 14.85
N ILE A 52 5.10 5.82 14.98
CA ILE A 52 3.78 6.10 14.41
C ILE A 52 3.84 6.11 12.88
N LYS A 53 4.91 6.68 12.30
CA LYS A 53 5.13 6.65 10.84
C LYS A 53 5.28 5.22 10.34
N GLU A 54 6.12 4.41 10.99
CA GLU A 54 6.32 3.00 10.64
C GLU A 54 5.02 2.19 10.72
N LYS A 55 4.22 2.40 11.77
CA LYS A 55 2.90 1.76 11.89
C LYS A 55 1.98 2.11 10.72
N LYS A 56 1.83 3.40 10.40
CA LYS A 56 0.96 3.86 9.30
C LYS A 56 1.45 3.36 7.93
N LEU A 57 2.76 3.36 7.69
CA LEU A 57 3.34 2.80 6.47
C LEU A 57 3.09 1.28 6.36
N GLY A 58 3.16 0.55 7.48
CA GLY A 58 2.84 -0.87 7.53
C GLY A 58 1.37 -1.15 7.22
N GLU A 59 0.44 -0.39 7.81
CA GLU A 59 -0.99 -0.47 7.53
C GLU A 59 -1.30 -0.19 6.05
N MET A 60 -0.64 0.83 5.47
CA MET A 60 -0.74 1.12 4.04
C MET A 60 -0.21 -0.05 3.20
N ALA A 61 0.99 -0.58 3.50
CA ALA A 61 1.58 -1.68 2.76
C ALA A 61 0.70 -2.93 2.73
N MET A 62 0.04 -3.25 3.86
CA MET A 62 -0.89 -4.38 3.94
C MET A 62 -2.13 -4.21 3.04
N LYS A 63 -2.54 -2.97 2.75
CA LYS A 63 -3.68 -2.69 1.85
C LYS A 63 -3.31 -2.79 0.38
N ILE A 64 -2.10 -2.33 0.02
CA ILE A 64 -1.70 -2.12 -1.38
C ILE A 64 -0.85 -3.23 -1.95
N ALA A 65 -0.28 -4.13 -1.12
CA ALA A 65 0.64 -5.17 -1.56
C ALA A 65 0.15 -6.58 -1.22
N ASP A 66 0.27 -7.49 -2.19
CA ASP A 66 0.14 -8.93 -1.95
C ASP A 66 1.43 -9.47 -1.33
N ILE A 67 1.66 -9.16 -0.05
CA ILE A 67 2.90 -9.52 0.65
C ILE A 67 3.13 -11.04 0.62
N LYS A 68 2.07 -11.84 0.77
CA LYS A 68 2.15 -13.30 0.68
C LYS A 68 2.59 -13.76 -0.72
N GLY A 69 2.00 -13.18 -1.77
CA GLY A 69 2.38 -13.48 -3.14
C GLY A 69 3.83 -13.09 -3.45
N ILE A 70 4.27 -11.92 -2.98
CA ILE A 70 5.67 -11.48 -3.07
C ILE A 70 6.58 -12.49 -2.36
N GLY A 71 6.23 -12.91 -1.14
CA GLY A 71 6.99 -13.92 -0.39
C GLY A 71 7.10 -15.23 -1.13
N PHE A 72 6.02 -15.73 -1.70
CA PHE A 72 6.04 -16.97 -2.48
C PHE A 72 6.83 -16.85 -3.79
N TYR A 73 6.87 -15.65 -4.38
CA TYR A 73 7.72 -15.38 -5.53
C TYR A 73 9.21 -15.45 -5.14
N THR A 74 9.60 -14.90 -4.00
CA THR A 74 11.00 -14.92 -3.52
C THR A 74 11.50 -16.32 -3.20
N LEU A 75 10.62 -17.26 -2.81
CA LEU A 75 10.99 -18.68 -2.64
C LEU A 75 11.41 -19.35 -3.96
N GLY A 76 10.91 -18.86 -5.10
CA GLY A 76 11.21 -19.42 -6.42
C GLY A 76 10.98 -20.92 -6.48
N LYS A 77 12.01 -21.69 -6.91
CA LYS A 77 11.94 -23.15 -7.04
C LYS A 77 11.79 -23.88 -5.70
N TYR A 78 12.27 -23.32 -4.61
CA TYR A 78 12.22 -23.95 -3.29
C TYR A 78 10.79 -24.10 -2.76
N ARG A 79 9.83 -23.29 -3.23
CA ARG A 79 8.43 -23.40 -2.86
C ARG A 79 7.84 -24.79 -3.08
N LYS A 80 8.30 -25.51 -4.10
CA LYS A 80 7.81 -26.86 -4.43
C LYS A 80 8.25 -27.92 -3.43
N ASN A 81 9.28 -27.65 -2.64
CA ASN A 81 9.87 -28.57 -1.66
C ASN A 81 9.32 -28.36 -0.24
N LEU A 82 8.46 -27.35 -0.05
CA LEU A 82 7.89 -27.04 1.26
C LEU A 82 6.48 -27.61 1.37
N ASN A 83 6.16 -28.18 2.55
CA ASN A 83 4.81 -28.58 2.89
C ASN A 83 3.95 -27.36 3.30
N GLU A 84 2.64 -27.58 3.54
CA GLU A 84 1.70 -26.51 3.85
C GLU A 84 2.03 -25.78 5.16
N GLU A 85 2.50 -26.48 6.17
CA GLU A 85 2.89 -25.90 7.46
C GLU A 85 4.10 -24.98 7.30
N GLN A 86 5.13 -25.45 6.59
CA GLN A 86 6.32 -24.65 6.27
C GLN A 86 5.98 -23.42 5.42
N LEU A 87 5.07 -23.54 4.44
CA LEU A 87 4.61 -22.41 3.65
C LEU A 87 3.84 -21.40 4.49
N LYS A 88 3.04 -21.86 5.46
CA LYS A 88 2.32 -20.98 6.39
C LYS A 88 3.29 -20.25 7.32
N GLU A 89 4.23 -20.96 7.92
CA GLU A 89 5.26 -20.37 8.79
C GLU A 89 6.10 -19.35 8.02
N TYR A 90 6.58 -19.72 6.82
CA TYR A 90 7.31 -18.80 5.95
C TYR A 90 6.52 -17.54 5.65
N SER A 91 5.23 -17.65 5.33
CA SER A 91 4.39 -16.48 5.03
C SER A 91 4.31 -15.51 6.20
N VAL A 92 4.16 -16.01 7.43
CA VAL A 92 4.11 -15.19 8.64
C VAL A 92 5.45 -14.50 8.91
N LEU A 93 6.55 -15.24 8.77
CA LEU A 93 7.90 -14.70 8.97
C LEU A 93 8.26 -13.69 7.88
N PHE A 94 7.92 -13.98 6.62
CA PHE A 94 8.17 -13.08 5.50
C PHE A 94 7.39 -11.77 5.65
N GLU A 95 6.11 -11.82 6.03
CA GLU A 95 5.31 -10.62 6.28
C GLU A 95 5.94 -9.72 7.34
N LYS A 96 6.33 -10.30 8.49
CA LYS A 96 7.01 -9.55 9.55
C LYS A 96 8.32 -8.93 9.07
N TYR A 97 9.14 -9.70 8.36
CA TYR A 97 10.41 -9.22 7.79
C TYR A 97 10.18 -8.10 6.76
N PHE A 98 9.24 -8.32 5.84
CA PHE A 98 8.90 -7.36 4.79
C PHE A 98 8.45 -6.03 5.40
N LEU A 99 7.45 -6.08 6.28
CA LEU A 99 6.91 -4.87 6.91
C LEU A 99 7.98 -4.13 7.70
N LYS A 100 8.77 -4.81 8.53
CA LYS A 100 9.86 -4.19 9.29
C LYS A 100 10.90 -3.55 8.38
N SER A 101 11.35 -4.26 7.35
CA SER A 101 12.36 -3.77 6.42
C SER A 101 11.86 -2.59 5.59
N PHE A 102 10.62 -2.66 5.10
CA PHE A 102 9.97 -1.63 4.31
C PHE A 102 9.75 -0.34 5.12
N THR A 103 9.11 -0.46 6.29
CA THR A 103 8.75 0.71 7.10
C THR A 103 9.98 1.40 7.67
N SER A 104 10.96 0.63 8.16
CA SER A 104 12.19 1.20 8.72
C SER A 104 12.98 1.99 7.65
N ARG A 105 13.08 1.46 6.42
CA ARG A 105 13.81 2.15 5.34
C ARG A 105 13.09 3.42 4.87
N LEU A 106 11.76 3.37 4.78
CA LEU A 106 10.98 4.54 4.36
C LEU A 106 10.94 5.62 5.43
N SER A 107 10.83 5.26 6.70
CA SER A 107 10.76 6.24 7.80
C SER A 107 12.04 7.08 7.98
N ASP A 108 13.15 6.66 7.33
CA ASP A 108 14.39 7.44 7.27
C ASP A 108 14.36 8.61 6.27
N TYR A 109 13.29 8.72 5.47
CA TYR A 109 13.06 9.88 4.60
C TYR A 109 12.13 10.88 5.29
N SER A 110 12.53 12.15 5.30
CA SER A 110 11.72 13.25 5.87
C SER A 110 10.82 13.92 4.84
N ASP A 111 11.27 14.05 3.60
CA ASP A 111 10.52 14.65 2.48
C ASP A 111 10.97 14.00 1.16
N PRO A 112 10.55 12.75 0.87
CA PRO A 112 10.91 12.10 -0.38
C PRO A 112 10.20 12.75 -1.56
N LYS A 113 10.94 12.96 -2.65
CA LYS A 113 10.39 13.38 -3.94
C LYS A 113 10.43 12.19 -4.88
N ILE A 114 9.26 11.72 -5.29
CA ILE A 114 9.11 10.57 -6.19
C ILE A 114 8.29 11.01 -7.40
N ASP A 115 8.89 10.90 -8.57
CA ASP A 115 8.24 11.17 -9.85
C ASP A 115 7.73 9.86 -10.45
N VAL A 116 6.41 9.75 -10.62
CA VAL A 116 5.79 8.61 -11.30
C VAL A 116 5.79 8.87 -12.80
N LEU A 117 6.58 8.10 -13.55
CA LEU A 117 6.93 8.38 -14.94
C LEU A 117 5.97 7.71 -15.93
N THR A 118 6.13 6.42 -16.17
CA THR A 118 5.43 5.65 -17.20
C THR A 118 4.77 4.41 -16.63
N ALA A 119 3.73 3.93 -17.34
CA ALA A 119 3.12 2.63 -17.11
C ALA A 119 3.20 1.79 -18.38
N GLU A 120 3.71 0.57 -18.30
CA GLU A 120 3.89 -0.35 -19.41
C GLU A 120 3.14 -1.66 -19.12
N VAL A 121 2.17 -2.01 -19.97
CA VAL A 121 1.46 -3.29 -19.87
C VAL A 121 2.39 -4.41 -20.29
N VAL A 122 2.73 -5.29 -19.36
CA VAL A 122 3.59 -6.46 -19.64
C VAL A 122 2.78 -7.63 -20.17
N ASN A 123 1.59 -7.83 -19.62
CA ASN A 123 0.62 -8.84 -20.04
C ASN A 123 -0.76 -8.51 -19.45
N PRO A 124 -1.83 -9.27 -19.76
CA PRO A 124 -3.19 -8.97 -19.27
C PRO A 124 -3.36 -8.95 -17.74
N LYS A 125 -2.35 -9.39 -17.00
CA LYS A 125 -2.42 -9.46 -15.52
C LYS A 125 -1.50 -8.46 -14.83
N TYR A 126 -0.54 -7.87 -15.55
CA TYR A 126 0.50 -7.05 -14.93
C TYR A 126 0.86 -5.83 -15.76
N THR A 127 0.98 -4.72 -15.07
CA THR A 127 1.55 -3.46 -15.57
C THR A 127 2.76 -3.10 -14.73
N ILE A 128 3.85 -2.68 -15.35
CA ILE A 128 5.00 -2.08 -14.67
C ILE A 128 4.83 -0.57 -14.69
N VAL A 129 4.78 0.03 -13.52
CA VAL A 129 4.83 1.48 -13.36
C VAL A 129 6.24 1.87 -12.93
N LYS A 130 6.88 2.76 -13.68
CA LYS A 130 8.23 3.24 -13.40
C LYS A 130 8.18 4.55 -12.65
N SER A 131 9.00 4.68 -11.63
CA SER A 131 9.17 5.92 -10.89
C SER A 131 10.63 6.17 -10.52
N LEU A 132 10.89 7.41 -10.13
CA LEU A 132 12.20 7.89 -9.76
C LEU A 132 12.14 8.56 -8.39
N LEU A 133 12.83 8.00 -7.41
CA LEU A 133 13.10 8.68 -6.17
C LEU A 133 14.29 9.62 -6.40
N ILE A 134 14.04 10.91 -6.30
CA ILE A 134 15.03 11.95 -6.59
C ILE A 134 16.15 11.94 -5.55
N ALA A 135 17.37 12.10 -6.01
CA ALA A 135 18.56 12.21 -5.15
C ALA A 135 18.41 13.34 -4.12
N THR A 136 18.99 13.14 -2.94
CA THR A 136 19.17 14.16 -1.92
C THR A 136 20.66 14.34 -1.68
N GLU A 137 21.07 15.35 -0.91
CA GLU A 137 22.49 15.52 -0.53
C GLU A 137 23.08 14.27 0.14
N LYS A 138 22.24 13.43 0.80
CA LYS A 138 22.67 12.28 1.59
C LYS A 138 22.38 10.93 0.94
N LYS A 139 21.53 10.89 -0.09
CA LYS A 139 21.08 9.63 -0.70
C LYS A 139 21.05 9.77 -2.23
N PRO A 140 21.53 8.75 -2.97
CA PRO A 140 21.49 8.77 -4.42
C PRO A 140 20.08 8.63 -4.96
N GLU A 141 19.89 8.92 -6.24
CA GLU A 141 18.70 8.61 -7.01
C GLU A 141 18.42 7.11 -7.03
N VAL A 142 17.13 6.74 -6.94
CA VAL A 142 16.72 5.34 -7.03
C VAL A 142 15.59 5.19 -8.05
N LYS A 143 15.81 4.32 -9.04
CA LYS A 143 14.77 3.89 -9.98
C LYS A 143 13.93 2.80 -9.29
N ILE A 144 12.60 2.94 -9.36
CA ILE A 144 11.66 2.02 -8.74
C ILE A 144 10.70 1.52 -9.82
N ASP A 145 10.68 0.20 -10.00
CA ASP A 145 9.72 -0.48 -10.87
C ASP A 145 8.64 -1.15 -9.99
N TRP A 146 7.41 -0.67 -10.12
CA TRP A 146 6.25 -1.20 -9.40
C TRP A 146 5.55 -2.21 -10.29
N ARG A 147 5.53 -3.47 -9.87
CA ARG A 147 4.76 -4.50 -10.56
C ARG A 147 3.33 -4.51 -10.02
N VAL A 148 2.41 -3.94 -10.77
CA VAL A 148 1.01 -3.83 -10.41
C VAL A 148 0.23 -5.00 -11.02
N TYR A 149 -0.49 -5.74 -10.17
CA TYR A 149 -1.40 -6.79 -10.58
C TYR A 149 -2.75 -6.18 -10.95
N THR A 150 -3.14 -6.33 -12.21
CA THR A 150 -4.28 -5.66 -12.84
C THR A 150 -5.37 -6.62 -13.31
N LYS A 151 -5.31 -7.90 -12.90
CA LYS A 151 -6.36 -8.87 -13.28
C LYS A 151 -7.72 -8.53 -12.64
N ASP A 152 -7.70 -7.93 -11.44
CA ASP A 152 -8.85 -7.33 -10.80
C ASP A 152 -8.66 -5.80 -10.82
N PRO A 153 -9.26 -5.10 -11.81
CA PRO A 153 -9.06 -3.65 -11.95
C PRO A 153 -9.60 -2.85 -10.76
N GLU A 154 -10.61 -3.37 -10.07
CA GLU A 154 -11.25 -2.70 -8.93
C GLU A 154 -10.36 -2.75 -7.68
N ASN A 155 -9.42 -3.72 -7.63
CA ASN A 155 -8.51 -3.94 -6.49
C ASN A 155 -7.08 -4.17 -6.98
N PRO A 156 -6.41 -3.17 -7.58
CA PRO A 156 -5.02 -3.31 -7.98
C PRO A 156 -4.12 -3.54 -6.77
N LEU A 157 -3.11 -4.41 -6.91
CA LEU A 157 -2.15 -4.73 -5.86
C LEU A 157 -0.72 -4.69 -6.40
N ILE A 158 0.21 -4.25 -5.58
CA ILE A 158 1.65 -4.43 -5.83
C ILE A 158 2.01 -5.90 -5.58
N ARG A 159 2.73 -6.50 -6.56
CA ARG A 159 3.04 -7.93 -6.47
C ARG A 159 4.45 -8.26 -6.96
#